data_2bfc7047c6c9dbdffffd0a77b9c2ecf9
#
_entry.id   2bfc7047c6c9dbdffffd0a77b9c2ecf9
#
_cell.length_a   1.000
_cell.length_b   1.000
_cell.length_c   1.000
_cell.angle_alpha   90.00
_cell.angle_beta   90.00
_cell.angle_gamma   90.00
#
_symmetry.space_group_name_H-M   'P 1'
#
loop_
_entity.id
_entity.type
_entity.pdbx_description
1 polymer ?
#
loop_
_entity_poly.entity_id
_entity_poly.type
_entity_poly.pdbx_seq_one_letter_code
_entity_poly.pdbx_strand_id
1 'polypeptide(L)'
;MKKKKILMLSDHALSTSGVGTQSRHLIHGLLGQYPGHWTIRQFGGAIKHDDYSVKVVNPDFIIKPTDGFGNPEMLRQTLAVEKPDLVLIFTDPRFFTWLFAMEDEIHQVCPIAYWHVWDNAPYPKFNEDYYKATDLINCHSHLTYSLLKEHFPNKTNFVPHALPSDLYHEISSQKKKEARLNMLGGKNKDDFILFWMNRNARRKRPNDLLLAWKLFMDRIKSEGKSNAKLLMHTQPTDPEGPNLFATGDQLGLTDSVIFSAERVGFDKINILHNIADCCINISYAEGFGLATLESMQVGTPIIAVKTGGLTRQVVDHRDETENGVALDVDFKSLVGSQHVPYIYEDYCDSQKVADAIYKMYTMDENQKQQLSEKVKSYVSSEFSYNKTIELWHDSMIHTIKNWKSSYSRWTLEEK
;
A
#
# COMPACT_ATOMS: atom_id res chain seq x y z
N MET A 1 9.79 8.39 -31.89
CA MET A 1 8.65 9.19 -31.35
C MET A 1 9.17 10.19 -30.32
N LYS A 2 8.54 11.37 -30.18
CA LYS A 2 8.88 12.29 -29.09
C LYS A 2 8.46 11.65 -27.76
N LYS A 3 9.35 11.61 -26.77
CA LYS A 3 9.02 11.10 -25.43
C LYS A 3 7.86 11.87 -24.83
N LYS A 4 6.96 11.15 -24.13
CA LYS A 4 5.90 11.74 -23.35
C LYS A 4 6.42 12.12 -21.96
N LYS A 5 5.99 13.26 -21.45
CA LYS A 5 6.47 13.80 -20.19
C LYS A 5 5.36 13.77 -19.14
N ILE A 6 5.64 13.12 -18.01
CA ILE A 6 4.78 13.13 -16.82
C ILE A 6 5.37 14.12 -15.81
N LEU A 7 4.55 15.04 -15.31
CA LEU A 7 4.81 15.78 -14.08
C LEU A 7 4.08 15.07 -12.94
N MET A 8 4.83 14.41 -12.07
CA MET A 8 4.29 13.66 -10.95
C MET A 8 4.40 14.45 -9.64
N LEU A 9 3.30 14.58 -8.92
CA LEU A 9 3.25 15.17 -7.58
C LEU A 9 2.89 14.06 -6.58
N SER A 10 3.84 13.70 -5.75
CA SER A 10 3.69 12.59 -4.78
C SER A 10 4.71 12.71 -3.66
N ASP A 11 4.68 11.76 -2.70
CA ASP A 11 5.80 11.56 -1.81
C ASP A 11 7.09 11.38 -2.63
N HIS A 12 8.19 11.89 -2.09
CA HIS A 12 9.50 11.76 -2.74
C HIS A 12 9.80 10.29 -3.06
N ALA A 13 10.03 9.95 -4.33
CA ALA A 13 10.17 8.56 -4.77
C ALA A 13 11.36 7.80 -4.14
N LEU A 14 12.34 8.50 -3.57
CA LEU A 14 13.43 7.87 -2.83
C LEU A 14 13.15 7.81 -1.31
N SER A 15 11.96 8.22 -0.85
CA SER A 15 11.54 8.03 0.53
C SER A 15 11.12 6.58 0.81
N THR A 16 10.99 6.25 2.09
CA THR A 16 10.56 4.92 2.57
C THR A 16 9.05 4.82 2.80
N SER A 17 8.27 5.86 2.48
CA SER A 17 6.81 5.79 2.57
C SER A 17 6.24 4.85 1.52
N GLY A 18 5.05 4.28 1.77
CA GLY A 18 4.35 3.44 0.81
C GLY A 18 4.08 4.15 -0.52
N VAL A 19 3.66 5.43 -0.45
CA VAL A 19 3.42 6.28 -1.64
C VAL A 19 4.72 6.53 -2.41
N GLY A 20 5.81 6.90 -1.72
CA GLY A 20 7.11 7.11 -2.35
C GLY A 20 7.68 5.84 -2.99
N THR A 21 7.55 4.70 -2.29
CA THR A 21 7.98 3.39 -2.80
C THR A 21 7.19 3.01 -4.05
N GLN A 22 5.87 3.13 -4.04
CA GLN A 22 5.04 2.82 -5.21
C GLN A 22 5.27 3.80 -6.37
N SER A 23 5.49 5.10 -6.08
CA SER A 23 5.92 6.08 -7.09
C SER A 23 7.18 5.63 -7.78
N ARG A 24 8.20 5.20 -7.02
CA ARG A 24 9.45 4.67 -7.56
C ARG A 24 9.23 3.43 -8.41
N HIS A 25 8.42 2.47 -7.95
CA HIS A 25 8.11 1.25 -8.69
C HIS A 25 7.43 1.57 -10.04
N LEU A 26 6.44 2.46 -10.05
CA LEU A 26 5.79 2.89 -11.29
C LEU A 26 6.78 3.54 -12.25
N ILE A 27 7.61 4.48 -11.77
CA ILE A 27 8.60 5.18 -12.60
C ILE A 27 9.60 4.19 -13.21
N HIS A 28 10.19 3.32 -12.39
CA HIS A 28 11.14 2.32 -12.87
C HIS A 28 10.49 1.34 -13.85
N GLY A 29 9.26 0.91 -13.59
CA GLY A 29 8.51 0.05 -14.49
C GLY A 29 8.24 0.69 -15.84
N LEU A 30 7.77 1.94 -15.85
CA LEU A 30 7.53 2.69 -17.12
C LEU A 30 8.81 2.89 -17.92
N LEU A 31 9.90 3.27 -17.27
CA LEU A 31 11.19 3.47 -17.95
C LEU A 31 11.81 2.16 -18.43
N GLY A 32 11.63 1.07 -17.69
CA GLY A 32 12.16 -0.25 -18.03
C GLY A 32 11.38 -0.99 -19.12
N GLN A 33 10.03 -1.00 -19.03
CA GLN A 33 9.19 -1.70 -20.01
C GLN A 33 8.97 -0.90 -21.32
N TYR A 34 9.04 0.43 -21.23
CA TYR A 34 8.83 1.32 -22.39
C TYR A 34 10.01 2.26 -22.60
N PRO A 35 11.23 1.72 -22.88
CA PRO A 35 12.44 2.51 -23.02
C PRO A 35 12.29 3.57 -24.13
N GLY A 36 12.69 4.80 -23.81
CA GLY A 36 12.59 5.91 -24.75
C GLY A 36 11.17 6.49 -24.94
N HIS A 37 10.17 6.01 -24.22
CA HIS A 37 8.78 6.47 -24.37
C HIS A 37 8.41 7.57 -23.35
N TRP A 38 8.93 7.47 -22.11
CA TRP A 38 8.57 8.33 -21.01
C TRP A 38 9.73 9.18 -20.50
N THR A 39 9.40 10.35 -19.98
CA THR A 39 10.26 11.22 -19.17
C THR A 39 9.46 11.69 -17.97
N ILE A 40 10.02 11.58 -16.78
CA ILE A 40 9.34 11.91 -15.52
C ILE A 40 10.03 13.09 -14.84
N ARG A 41 9.24 14.09 -14.46
CA ARG A 41 9.60 15.16 -13.55
C ARG A 41 8.76 15.00 -12.31
N GLN A 42 9.37 14.93 -11.12
CA GLN A 42 8.65 14.77 -9.89
C GLN A 42 8.80 15.99 -8.99
N PHE A 43 7.68 16.47 -8.43
CA PHE A 43 7.69 17.23 -7.18
C PHE A 43 7.65 16.20 -6.05
N GLY A 44 8.79 16.00 -5.41
CA GLY A 44 8.98 15.01 -4.35
C GLY A 44 8.75 15.63 -3.00
N GLY A 45 7.57 15.38 -2.42
CA GLY A 45 7.11 15.97 -1.16
C GLY A 45 6.99 14.99 0.00
N ALA A 46 6.16 15.36 0.96
CA ALA A 46 5.75 14.59 2.16
C ALA A 46 6.86 14.29 3.17
N ILE A 47 8.09 14.69 2.93
CA ILE A 47 9.21 14.57 3.87
C ILE A 47 9.87 15.93 4.06
N LYS A 48 10.53 16.11 5.19
CA LYS A 48 11.42 17.25 5.40
C LYS A 48 12.74 16.96 4.69
N HIS A 49 13.18 17.89 3.85
CA HIS A 49 14.41 17.75 3.08
C HIS A 49 15.58 18.47 3.77
N ASP A 50 16.73 17.82 3.85
CA ASP A 50 17.98 18.45 4.27
C ASP A 50 18.61 19.26 3.13
N ASP A 51 18.27 18.89 1.88
CA ASP A 51 18.78 19.50 0.65
C ASP A 51 17.66 19.55 -0.41
N TYR A 52 17.35 20.78 -0.84
CA TYR A 52 16.34 21.07 -1.87
C TYR A 52 16.93 21.11 -3.29
N SER A 53 18.19 20.74 -3.48
CA SER A 53 18.78 20.65 -4.81
C SER A 53 18.06 19.60 -5.67
N VAL A 54 17.94 19.88 -6.95
CA VAL A 54 17.34 18.93 -7.92
C VAL A 54 18.15 17.63 -7.95
N LYS A 55 17.49 16.50 -7.82
CA LYS A 55 18.08 15.17 -7.88
C LYS A 55 17.89 14.57 -9.26
N VAL A 56 18.97 14.46 -10.02
CA VAL A 56 18.98 13.76 -11.31
C VAL A 56 19.25 12.28 -11.04
N VAL A 57 18.20 11.45 -11.04
CA VAL A 57 18.34 10.01 -10.88
C VAL A 57 18.89 9.39 -12.16
N ASN A 58 18.33 9.80 -13.30
CA ASN A 58 18.84 9.56 -14.65
C ASN A 58 18.26 10.63 -15.60
N PRO A 59 18.66 10.71 -16.88
CA PRO A 59 18.17 11.73 -17.81
C PRO A 59 16.65 11.78 -17.98
N ASP A 60 15.98 10.64 -17.82
CA ASP A 60 14.53 10.52 -17.95
C ASP A 60 13.78 10.62 -16.61
N PHE A 61 14.48 10.66 -15.47
CA PHE A 61 13.87 10.80 -14.16
C PHE A 61 14.60 11.84 -13.29
N ILE A 62 13.93 12.96 -13.06
CA ILE A 62 14.44 14.08 -12.26
C ILE A 62 13.44 14.41 -11.17
N ILE A 63 13.92 14.57 -9.92
CA ILE A 63 13.14 14.92 -8.74
C ILE A 63 13.50 16.34 -8.30
N LYS A 64 12.50 17.18 -8.13
CA LYS A 64 12.59 18.47 -7.44
C LYS A 64 12.02 18.29 -6.02
N PRO A 65 12.85 18.27 -4.98
CA PRO A 65 12.35 18.23 -3.60
C PRO A 65 11.48 19.46 -3.31
N THR A 66 10.34 19.25 -2.64
CA THR A 66 9.38 20.33 -2.34
C THR A 66 8.85 20.19 -0.93
N ASP A 67 8.53 21.32 -0.30
CA ASP A 67 7.69 21.32 0.90
C ASP A 67 6.25 20.95 0.51
N GLY A 68 5.62 20.12 1.32
CA GLY A 68 4.32 19.55 0.97
C GLY A 68 4.38 18.80 -0.36
N PHE A 69 3.66 19.28 -1.37
CA PHE A 69 3.64 18.72 -2.74
C PHE A 69 3.85 19.80 -3.81
N GLY A 70 4.45 20.94 -3.44
CA GLY A 70 4.61 22.11 -4.29
C GLY A 70 3.55 23.19 -4.02
N ASN A 71 3.47 24.17 -4.92
CA ASN A 71 2.56 25.30 -4.84
C ASN A 71 2.20 25.83 -6.23
N PRO A 72 1.21 26.75 -6.36
CA PRO A 72 0.75 27.30 -7.64
C PRO A 72 1.87 27.88 -8.52
N GLU A 73 2.77 28.67 -7.93
CA GLU A 73 3.83 29.32 -8.69
C GLU A 73 4.83 28.33 -9.28
N MET A 74 5.24 27.33 -8.49
CA MET A 74 6.12 26.26 -8.97
C MET A 74 5.45 25.47 -10.09
N LEU A 75 4.14 25.21 -9.99
CA LEU A 75 3.40 24.49 -11.01
C LEU A 75 3.32 25.29 -12.31
N ARG A 76 2.95 26.59 -12.25
CA ARG A 76 2.89 27.48 -13.43
C ARG A 76 4.24 27.52 -14.18
N GLN A 77 5.33 27.74 -13.42
CA GLN A 77 6.67 27.75 -14.01
C GLN A 77 6.99 26.40 -14.68
N THR A 78 6.65 25.29 -14.04
CA THR A 78 6.93 23.96 -14.60
C THR A 78 6.05 23.66 -15.80
N LEU A 79 4.77 24.03 -15.81
CA LEU A 79 3.88 23.89 -16.95
C LEU A 79 4.42 24.69 -18.17
N ALA A 80 4.90 25.91 -17.94
CA ALA A 80 5.44 26.77 -18.99
C ALA A 80 6.76 26.23 -19.59
N VAL A 81 7.68 25.76 -18.74
CA VAL A 81 9.04 25.33 -19.15
C VAL A 81 9.06 23.87 -19.61
N GLU A 82 8.52 22.96 -18.80
CA GLU A 82 8.59 21.52 -19.05
C GLU A 82 7.52 21.03 -20.04
N LYS A 83 6.39 21.74 -20.12
CA LYS A 83 5.25 21.40 -21.00
C LYS A 83 4.91 19.90 -20.91
N PRO A 84 4.50 19.40 -19.73
CA PRO A 84 4.19 18.00 -19.56
C PRO A 84 3.01 17.57 -20.46
N ASP A 85 2.99 16.30 -20.84
CA ASP A 85 1.85 15.68 -21.52
C ASP A 85 0.77 15.21 -20.54
N LEU A 86 1.11 15.08 -19.25
CA LEU A 86 0.22 14.65 -18.18
C LEU A 86 0.72 15.16 -16.81
N VAL A 87 -0.19 15.64 -15.97
CA VAL A 87 0.03 15.83 -14.53
C VAL A 87 -0.53 14.60 -13.81
N LEU A 88 0.30 13.89 -13.02
CA LEU A 88 -0.09 12.74 -12.21
C LEU A 88 0.04 13.09 -10.73
N ILE A 89 -1.06 13.05 -10.00
CA ILE A 89 -1.07 13.22 -8.54
C ILE A 89 -1.25 11.87 -7.84
N PHE A 90 -0.52 11.68 -6.73
CA PHE A 90 -0.60 10.46 -5.93
C PHE A 90 -0.47 10.78 -4.43
N THR A 91 -1.47 10.61 -3.71
CA THR A 91 -1.78 10.62 -2.26
C THR A 91 -3.19 11.20 -2.05
N ASP A 92 -3.55 11.53 -0.82
CA ASP A 92 -4.88 12.08 -0.49
C ASP A 92 -5.14 13.41 -1.23
N PRO A 93 -6.28 13.57 -1.92
CA PRO A 93 -6.56 14.74 -2.74
C PRO A 93 -6.62 16.05 -1.95
N ARG A 94 -6.83 15.98 -0.62
CA ARG A 94 -6.85 17.17 0.26
C ARG A 94 -5.52 17.92 0.28
N PHE A 95 -4.42 17.26 -0.02
CA PHE A 95 -3.10 17.91 -0.14
C PHE A 95 -2.93 18.69 -1.44
N PHE A 96 -3.85 18.52 -2.39
CA PHE A 96 -3.81 19.14 -3.72
C PHE A 96 -4.94 20.15 -3.95
N THR A 97 -5.61 20.68 -2.91
CA THR A 97 -6.68 21.67 -3.04
C THR A 97 -6.25 22.86 -3.89
N TRP A 98 -5.02 23.33 -3.71
CA TRP A 98 -4.40 24.40 -4.48
C TRP A 98 -4.21 24.05 -5.97
N LEU A 99 -3.93 22.79 -6.29
CA LEU A 99 -3.79 22.29 -7.65
C LEU A 99 -5.14 22.22 -8.35
N PHE A 100 -6.16 21.70 -7.66
CA PHE A 100 -7.53 21.65 -8.21
C PHE A 100 -8.13 23.04 -8.42
N ALA A 101 -7.77 24.02 -7.58
CA ALA A 101 -8.13 25.42 -7.82
C ALA A 101 -7.50 26.01 -9.09
N MET A 102 -6.51 25.33 -9.67
CA MET A 102 -5.84 25.72 -10.92
C MET A 102 -6.17 24.79 -12.09
N GLU A 103 -7.18 23.92 -11.97
CA GLU A 103 -7.46 22.92 -13.00
C GLU A 103 -7.58 23.51 -14.42
N ASP A 104 -8.21 24.66 -14.54
CA ASP A 104 -8.36 25.37 -15.80
C ASP A 104 -7.03 25.80 -16.43
N GLU A 105 -6.06 26.22 -15.61
CA GLU A 105 -4.73 26.57 -16.05
C GLU A 105 -3.96 25.32 -16.52
N ILE A 106 -4.09 24.20 -15.76
CA ILE A 106 -3.45 22.93 -16.11
C ILE A 106 -4.01 22.39 -17.42
N HIS A 107 -5.32 22.42 -17.58
CA HIS A 107 -6.01 21.97 -18.81
C HIS A 107 -5.74 22.84 -20.06
N GLN A 108 -5.07 24.00 -19.92
CA GLN A 108 -4.48 24.69 -21.11
C GLN A 108 -3.31 23.87 -21.70
N VAL A 109 -2.66 23.04 -20.90
CA VAL A 109 -1.41 22.34 -21.23
C VAL A 109 -1.63 20.84 -21.41
N CYS A 110 -2.25 20.18 -20.40
CA CYS A 110 -2.35 18.73 -20.33
C CYS A 110 -3.47 18.25 -19.39
N PRO A 111 -3.86 16.98 -19.49
CA PRO A 111 -4.84 16.38 -18.57
C PRO A 111 -4.25 16.11 -17.18
N ILE A 112 -5.17 15.90 -16.20
CA ILE A 112 -4.87 15.54 -14.82
C ILE A 112 -5.22 14.07 -14.61
N ALA A 113 -4.25 13.27 -14.17
CA ALA A 113 -4.45 11.90 -13.71
C ALA A 113 -4.32 11.81 -12.20
N TYR A 114 -5.16 11.02 -11.58
CA TYR A 114 -5.13 10.77 -10.15
C TYR A 114 -4.91 9.28 -9.85
N TRP A 115 -3.82 8.98 -9.15
CA TRP A 115 -3.62 7.69 -8.52
C TRP A 115 -4.38 7.69 -7.21
N HIS A 116 -5.58 7.14 -7.27
CA HIS A 116 -6.58 7.27 -6.21
C HIS A 116 -6.24 6.40 -5.01
N VAL A 117 -6.23 7.04 -3.84
CA VAL A 117 -6.06 6.41 -2.53
C VAL A 117 -7.28 6.66 -1.67
N TRP A 118 -7.83 5.61 -1.08
CA TRP A 118 -8.90 5.68 -0.10
C TRP A 118 -8.93 4.37 0.69
N ASP A 119 -9.22 4.43 1.99
CA ASP A 119 -8.99 3.29 2.88
C ASP A 119 -10.22 2.39 3.05
N ASN A 120 -11.46 2.92 2.97
CA ASN A 120 -12.69 2.14 3.15
C ASN A 120 -13.93 2.88 2.58
N ALA A 121 -15.09 2.22 2.62
CA ALA A 121 -16.39 2.82 2.33
C ALA A 121 -16.77 3.87 3.42
N PRO A 122 -17.76 4.72 3.15
CA PRO A 122 -18.54 4.85 1.92
C PRO A 122 -17.84 5.70 0.85
N TYR A 123 -18.49 5.91 -0.30
CA TYR A 123 -18.05 6.87 -1.31
C TYR A 123 -17.75 8.24 -0.69
N PRO A 124 -16.53 8.79 -0.84
CA PRO A 124 -16.15 10.04 -0.22
C PRO A 124 -16.69 11.23 -1.04
N LYS A 125 -17.98 11.52 -0.91
CA LYS A 125 -18.69 12.58 -1.66
C LYS A 125 -18.03 13.96 -1.46
N PHE A 126 -17.39 14.20 -0.32
CA PHE A 126 -16.67 15.43 -0.03
C PHE A 126 -15.41 15.64 -0.91
N ASN A 127 -14.97 14.61 -1.61
CA ASN A 127 -13.87 14.66 -2.60
C ASN A 127 -14.39 14.73 -4.05
N GLU A 128 -15.70 14.79 -4.27
CA GLU A 128 -16.31 14.67 -5.61
C GLU A 128 -15.80 15.72 -6.60
N ASP A 129 -15.60 16.96 -6.15
CA ASP A 129 -15.12 18.03 -7.02
C ASP A 129 -13.67 17.77 -7.50
N TYR A 130 -12.83 17.14 -6.68
CA TYR A 130 -11.50 16.70 -7.11
C TYR A 130 -11.59 15.62 -8.18
N TYR A 131 -12.54 14.70 -8.04
CA TYR A 131 -12.76 13.66 -9.05
C TYR A 131 -13.31 14.23 -10.35
N LYS A 132 -14.20 15.25 -10.28
CA LYS A 132 -14.71 15.96 -11.48
C LYS A 132 -13.57 16.63 -12.26
N ALA A 133 -12.65 17.25 -11.55
CA ALA A 133 -11.51 17.96 -12.11
C ALA A 133 -10.43 17.06 -12.74
N THR A 134 -10.47 15.74 -12.54
CA THR A 134 -9.50 14.80 -13.11
C THR A 134 -10.01 14.13 -14.39
N ASP A 135 -9.12 13.77 -15.31
CA ASP A 135 -9.43 13.10 -16.57
C ASP A 135 -9.21 11.59 -16.52
N LEU A 136 -8.38 11.13 -15.58
CA LEU A 136 -8.07 9.72 -15.35
C LEU A 136 -8.00 9.44 -13.85
N ILE A 137 -8.70 8.42 -13.39
CA ILE A 137 -8.64 7.94 -12.01
C ILE A 137 -8.26 6.46 -12.02
N ASN A 138 -7.04 6.16 -11.61
CA ASN A 138 -6.58 4.78 -11.41
C ASN A 138 -6.64 4.43 -9.93
N CYS A 139 -7.53 3.50 -9.56
CA CYS A 139 -7.77 3.05 -8.20
C CYS A 139 -6.87 1.86 -7.87
N HIS A 140 -6.14 1.94 -6.77
CA HIS A 140 -5.22 0.89 -6.34
C HIS A 140 -5.90 -0.30 -5.67
N SER A 141 -7.14 -0.16 -5.19
CA SER A 141 -7.93 -1.26 -4.63
C SER A 141 -9.25 -1.44 -5.37
N HIS A 142 -9.76 -2.66 -5.36
CA HIS A 142 -11.04 -2.96 -5.99
C HIS A 142 -12.22 -2.28 -5.27
N LEU A 143 -12.14 -2.13 -3.95
CA LEU A 143 -13.16 -1.40 -3.19
C LEU A 143 -13.28 0.05 -3.69
N THR A 144 -12.17 0.78 -3.77
CA THR A 144 -12.18 2.17 -4.21
C THR A 144 -12.59 2.30 -5.67
N TYR A 145 -12.17 1.36 -6.51
CA TYR A 145 -12.64 1.27 -7.90
C TYR A 145 -14.16 1.15 -7.96
N SER A 146 -14.76 0.22 -7.21
CA SER A 146 -16.21 0.01 -7.20
C SER A 146 -16.97 1.26 -6.75
N LEU A 147 -16.49 1.93 -5.68
CA LEU A 147 -17.09 3.16 -5.16
C LEU A 147 -17.07 4.31 -6.18
N LEU A 148 -16.00 4.46 -6.95
CA LEU A 148 -15.85 5.55 -7.90
C LEU A 148 -16.47 5.23 -9.27
N LYS A 149 -16.41 3.97 -9.70
CA LYS A 149 -16.91 3.55 -11.02
C LYS A 149 -18.37 3.83 -11.23
N GLU A 150 -19.18 3.78 -10.17
CA GLU A 150 -20.61 4.12 -10.21
C GLU A 150 -20.83 5.60 -10.55
N HIS A 151 -19.95 6.48 -10.08
CA HIS A 151 -20.06 7.93 -10.27
C HIS A 151 -19.30 8.44 -11.51
N PHE A 152 -18.16 7.82 -11.84
CA PHE A 152 -17.26 8.23 -12.91
C PHE A 152 -16.87 7.06 -13.83
N PRO A 153 -17.85 6.43 -14.53
CA PRO A 153 -17.62 5.19 -15.29
C PRO A 153 -16.58 5.31 -16.42
N ASN A 154 -16.43 6.50 -17.02
CA ASN A 154 -15.63 6.68 -18.23
C ASN A 154 -14.15 6.97 -17.97
N LYS A 155 -13.79 7.31 -16.73
CA LYS A 155 -12.41 7.70 -16.38
C LYS A 155 -11.82 6.93 -15.18
N THR A 156 -12.57 5.97 -14.62
CA THR A 156 -12.14 5.18 -13.46
C THR A 156 -11.72 3.78 -13.89
N ASN A 157 -10.51 3.40 -13.51
CA ASN A 157 -9.94 2.07 -13.77
C ASN A 157 -9.46 1.43 -12.47
N PHE A 158 -9.48 0.10 -12.43
CA PHE A 158 -8.80 -0.68 -11.40
C PHE A 158 -7.37 -0.98 -11.86
N VAL A 159 -6.39 -0.41 -11.18
CA VAL A 159 -4.97 -0.63 -11.42
C VAL A 159 -4.30 -0.89 -10.06
N PRO A 160 -4.19 -2.15 -9.63
CA PRO A 160 -3.69 -2.48 -8.31
C PRO A 160 -2.23 -2.07 -8.14
N HIS A 161 -1.80 -1.90 -6.88
CA HIS A 161 -0.39 -1.90 -6.59
C HIS A 161 0.22 -3.26 -6.92
N ALA A 162 1.48 -3.24 -7.31
CA ALA A 162 2.25 -4.44 -7.57
C ALA A 162 3.71 -4.23 -7.16
N LEU A 163 4.46 -5.31 -7.05
CA LEU A 163 5.82 -5.31 -6.54
C LEU A 163 6.81 -5.89 -7.56
N PRO A 164 7.98 -5.26 -7.75
CA PRO A 164 9.04 -5.84 -8.56
C PRO A 164 9.54 -7.17 -7.98
N SER A 165 9.63 -8.19 -8.81
CA SER A 165 10.06 -9.53 -8.38
C SER A 165 11.56 -9.63 -8.05
N ASP A 166 12.37 -8.68 -8.48
CA ASP A 166 13.77 -8.57 -8.10
C ASP A 166 13.97 -8.07 -6.66
N LEU A 167 13.00 -7.32 -6.12
CA LEU A 167 13.03 -6.83 -4.73
C LEU A 167 12.35 -7.80 -3.75
N TYR A 168 11.24 -8.42 -4.16
CA TYR A 168 10.47 -9.35 -3.32
C TYR A 168 10.37 -10.70 -4.01
N HIS A 169 11.13 -11.66 -3.51
CA HIS A 169 11.22 -13.02 -4.06
C HIS A 169 11.49 -14.04 -2.97
N GLU A 170 11.12 -15.27 -3.24
CA GLU A 170 11.40 -16.38 -2.35
C GLU A 170 12.92 -16.63 -2.26
N ILE A 171 13.46 -16.71 -1.05
CA ILE A 171 14.85 -17.09 -0.82
C ILE A 171 14.97 -18.62 -0.59
N SER A 172 16.16 -19.17 -0.79
CA SER A 172 16.39 -20.61 -0.60
C SER A 172 16.10 -21.05 0.84
N SER A 173 15.69 -22.31 1.02
CA SER A 173 15.45 -22.92 2.34
C SER A 173 16.68 -22.81 3.25
N GLN A 174 17.88 -22.90 2.70
CA GLN A 174 19.12 -22.72 3.47
C GLN A 174 19.25 -21.30 4.01
N LYS A 175 19.00 -20.28 3.18
CA LYS A 175 19.01 -18.87 3.63
C LYS A 175 17.90 -18.58 4.65
N LYS A 176 16.71 -19.18 4.49
CA LYS A 176 15.63 -19.07 5.49
C LYS A 176 16.07 -19.62 6.85
N LYS A 177 16.69 -20.82 6.87
CA LYS A 177 17.19 -21.44 8.12
C LYS A 177 18.29 -20.60 8.79
N GLU A 178 19.25 -20.10 8.01
CA GLU A 178 20.32 -19.23 8.52
C GLU A 178 19.77 -17.92 9.10
N ALA A 179 18.84 -17.28 8.40
CA ALA A 179 18.21 -16.04 8.88
C ALA A 179 17.39 -16.25 10.17
N ARG A 180 16.64 -17.36 10.27
CA ARG A 180 15.93 -17.74 11.51
C ARG A 180 16.89 -18.01 12.66
N LEU A 181 17.96 -18.74 12.41
CA LEU A 181 19.01 -19.02 13.40
C LEU A 181 19.63 -17.73 13.93
N ASN A 182 19.95 -16.79 13.04
CA ASN A 182 20.55 -15.50 13.39
C ASN A 182 19.60 -14.61 14.18
N MET A 183 18.30 -14.63 13.86
CA MET A 183 17.29 -13.78 14.51
C MET A 183 16.82 -14.36 15.83
N LEU A 184 16.50 -15.64 15.89
CA LEU A 184 15.86 -16.30 17.03
C LEU A 184 16.83 -17.04 17.95
N GLY A 185 18.06 -17.30 17.46
CA GLY A 185 19.03 -18.18 18.12
C GLY A 185 18.70 -19.66 17.94
N GLY A 186 19.69 -20.52 18.23
CA GLY A 186 19.60 -21.97 17.95
C GLY A 186 18.42 -22.69 18.62
N LYS A 187 18.04 -22.27 19.81
CA LYS A 187 16.96 -22.90 20.61
C LYS A 187 15.57 -22.63 20.01
N ASN A 188 15.33 -21.47 19.41
CA ASN A 188 14.03 -21.00 18.95
C ASN A 188 13.92 -20.93 17.39
N LYS A 189 14.91 -21.43 16.66
CA LYS A 189 14.96 -21.33 15.20
C LYS A 189 13.77 -21.93 14.45
N ASP A 190 13.10 -22.90 15.08
CA ASP A 190 11.93 -23.61 14.53
C ASP A 190 10.60 -23.11 15.09
N ASP A 191 10.60 -22.03 15.90
CA ASP A 191 9.38 -21.42 16.43
C ASP A 191 8.52 -20.88 15.28
N PHE A 192 7.20 -20.96 15.44
CA PHE A 192 6.25 -20.29 14.53
C PHE A 192 6.45 -18.78 14.60
N ILE A 193 6.60 -18.12 13.45
CA ILE A 193 6.76 -16.67 13.35
C ILE A 193 5.51 -16.05 12.72
N LEU A 194 4.75 -15.31 13.52
CA LEU A 194 3.75 -14.38 13.02
C LEU A 194 4.42 -13.03 12.77
N PHE A 195 4.27 -12.48 11.55
CA PHE A 195 4.90 -11.22 11.16
C PHE A 195 3.88 -10.10 11.00
N TRP A 196 4.18 -8.95 11.58
CA TRP A 196 3.41 -7.72 11.42
C TRP A 196 4.35 -6.57 11.06
N MET A 197 4.09 -5.91 9.92
CA MET A 197 4.86 -4.77 9.46
C MET A 197 3.91 -3.63 9.10
N ASN A 198 3.86 -2.61 9.94
CA ASN A 198 3.07 -1.40 9.75
C ASN A 198 3.66 -0.26 10.58
N ARG A 199 3.31 0.99 10.24
CA ARG A 199 3.50 2.08 11.17
C ARG A 199 2.68 1.82 12.44
N ASN A 200 3.26 2.05 13.59
CA ASN A 200 2.53 2.02 14.85
C ASN A 200 1.56 3.21 14.90
N ALA A 201 0.35 3.01 14.45
CA ALA A 201 -0.73 3.98 14.44
C ALA A 201 -2.05 3.32 14.86
N ARG A 202 -2.95 4.09 15.50
CA ARG A 202 -4.22 3.57 16.05
C ARG A 202 -4.99 2.72 15.03
N ARG A 203 -5.11 3.18 13.78
CA ARG A 203 -5.88 2.47 12.74
C ARG A 203 -5.32 1.09 12.37
N LYS A 204 -4.04 0.82 12.67
CA LYS A 204 -3.38 -0.47 12.42
C LYS A 204 -3.60 -1.50 13.52
N ARG A 205 -4.27 -1.11 14.61
CA ARG A 205 -4.69 -1.97 15.72
C ARG A 205 -3.57 -2.78 16.41
N PRO A 206 -2.39 -2.21 16.66
CA PRO A 206 -1.30 -2.99 17.22
C PRO A 206 -1.59 -3.54 18.62
N ASN A 207 -2.35 -2.82 19.46
CA ASN A 207 -2.73 -3.30 20.79
C ASN A 207 -3.73 -4.45 20.72
N ASP A 208 -4.69 -4.43 19.79
CA ASP A 208 -5.62 -5.55 19.57
C ASP A 208 -4.87 -6.79 19.06
N LEU A 209 -3.83 -6.58 18.24
CA LEU A 209 -2.95 -7.69 17.83
C LEU A 209 -2.20 -8.28 19.04
N LEU A 210 -1.65 -7.44 19.92
CA LEU A 210 -0.99 -7.93 21.14
C LEU A 210 -1.97 -8.67 22.06
N LEU A 211 -3.22 -8.20 22.17
CA LEU A 211 -4.26 -8.91 22.91
C LEU A 211 -4.59 -10.27 22.29
N ALA A 212 -4.79 -10.32 20.97
CA ALA A 212 -5.04 -11.57 20.25
C ALA A 212 -3.84 -12.54 20.37
N TRP A 213 -2.62 -12.01 20.31
CA TRP A 213 -1.39 -12.78 20.53
C TRP A 213 -1.34 -13.36 21.95
N LYS A 214 -1.76 -12.60 22.96
CA LYS A 214 -1.88 -13.08 24.35
C LYS A 214 -2.86 -14.26 24.45
N LEU A 215 -4.04 -14.13 23.86
CA LEU A 215 -5.05 -15.20 23.87
C LEU A 215 -4.52 -16.47 23.17
N PHE A 216 -3.86 -16.32 22.04
CA PHE A 216 -3.20 -17.43 21.34
C PHE A 216 -2.09 -18.08 22.19
N MET A 217 -1.21 -17.28 22.80
CA MET A 217 -0.12 -17.79 23.62
C MET A 217 -0.63 -18.53 24.88
N ASP A 218 -1.71 -18.04 25.50
CA ASP A 218 -2.33 -18.72 26.63
C ASP A 218 -2.91 -20.08 26.23
N ARG A 219 -3.51 -20.15 25.04
CA ARG A 219 -4.03 -21.42 24.51
C ARG A 219 -2.91 -22.43 24.29
N ILE A 220 -1.84 -22.07 23.55
CA ILE A 220 -0.75 -23.05 23.31
C ILE A 220 0.02 -23.40 24.57
N LYS A 221 0.14 -22.47 25.56
CA LYS A 221 0.73 -22.77 26.88
C LYS A 221 -0.13 -23.80 27.67
N SER A 222 -1.45 -23.73 27.59
CA SER A 222 -2.33 -24.73 28.19
C SER A 222 -2.16 -26.12 27.57
N GLU A 223 -1.65 -26.17 26.32
CA GLU A 223 -1.28 -27.41 25.62
C GLU A 223 0.18 -27.82 25.87
N GLY A 224 0.90 -27.14 26.78
CA GLY A 224 2.31 -27.40 27.09
C GLY A 224 3.29 -26.90 26.01
N LYS A 225 2.89 -25.97 25.15
CA LYS A 225 3.69 -25.44 24.05
C LYS A 225 4.03 -23.95 24.29
N SER A 226 5.15 -23.50 23.73
CA SER A 226 5.58 -22.08 23.79
C SER A 226 6.43 -21.66 22.58
N ASN A 227 6.42 -22.46 21.50
CA ASN A 227 7.27 -22.33 20.33
C ASN A 227 6.65 -21.39 19.29
N ALA A 228 6.40 -20.14 19.67
CA ALA A 228 5.88 -19.11 18.77
C ALA A 228 6.44 -17.73 19.10
N LYS A 229 6.64 -16.90 18.09
CA LYS A 229 7.10 -15.51 18.19
C LYS A 229 6.26 -14.60 17.32
N LEU A 230 5.88 -13.43 17.86
CA LEU A 230 5.34 -12.32 17.10
C LEU A 230 6.48 -11.36 16.76
N LEU A 231 6.81 -11.25 15.48
CA LEU A 231 7.80 -10.30 14.98
C LEU A 231 7.08 -9.03 14.49
N MET A 232 7.32 -7.92 15.16
CA MET A 232 6.74 -6.61 14.80
C MET A 232 7.82 -5.69 14.25
N HIS A 233 7.77 -5.42 12.94
CA HIS A 233 8.66 -4.44 12.29
C HIS A 233 8.00 -3.06 12.30
N THR A 234 8.32 -2.26 13.31
CA THR A 234 7.70 -0.95 13.57
C THR A 234 8.51 -0.16 14.60
N GLN A 235 8.21 1.14 14.74
CA GLN A 235 8.63 1.96 15.88
C GLN A 235 7.67 1.71 17.06
N PRO A 236 8.10 1.05 18.15
CA PRO A 236 7.19 0.69 19.24
C PRO A 236 6.63 1.88 20.03
N THR A 237 7.24 3.05 19.90
CA THR A 237 6.89 4.29 20.60
C THR A 237 6.54 5.43 19.66
N ASP A 238 6.02 5.14 18.45
CA ASP A 238 5.56 6.17 17.50
C ASP A 238 4.45 7.03 18.13
N PRO A 239 4.52 8.37 18.04
CA PRO A 239 3.53 9.27 18.67
C PRO A 239 2.08 9.09 18.18
N GLU A 240 1.87 8.49 17.00
CA GLU A 240 0.52 8.22 16.46
C GLU A 240 -0.09 6.91 16.96
N GLY A 241 0.68 6.12 17.70
CA GLY A 241 0.26 4.83 18.22
C GLY A 241 0.50 4.65 19.72
N PRO A 242 0.11 3.48 20.25
CA PRO A 242 0.38 3.14 21.64
C PRO A 242 1.87 2.85 21.90
N ASN A 243 2.27 2.90 23.17
CA ASN A 243 3.56 2.38 23.61
C ASN A 243 3.49 0.84 23.65
N LEU A 244 4.03 0.18 22.64
CA LEU A 244 3.94 -1.28 22.48
C LEU A 244 4.80 -2.04 23.49
N PHE A 245 5.88 -1.45 24.02
CA PHE A 245 6.66 -2.05 25.09
C PHE A 245 5.82 -2.14 26.37
N ALA A 246 5.15 -1.04 26.75
CA ALA A 246 4.31 -1.01 27.94
C ALA A 246 3.11 -1.98 27.81
N THR A 247 2.50 -2.06 26.61
CA THR A 247 1.40 -3.01 26.36
C THR A 247 1.90 -4.45 26.43
N GLY A 248 3.03 -4.76 25.82
CA GLY A 248 3.64 -6.09 25.85
C GLY A 248 3.99 -6.56 27.26
N ASP A 249 4.56 -5.66 28.07
CA ASP A 249 4.89 -5.92 29.47
C ASP A 249 3.61 -6.17 30.30
N GLN A 250 2.62 -5.29 30.18
CA GLN A 250 1.32 -5.45 30.89
C GLN A 250 0.61 -6.78 30.56
N LEU A 251 0.76 -7.26 29.33
CA LEU A 251 0.16 -8.52 28.86
C LEU A 251 1.06 -9.76 29.13
N GLY A 252 2.27 -9.57 29.67
CA GLY A 252 3.23 -10.66 29.93
C GLY A 252 3.76 -11.32 28.66
N LEU A 253 4.02 -10.53 27.62
CA LEU A 253 4.41 -11.00 26.29
C LEU A 253 5.89 -10.79 25.96
N THR A 254 6.70 -10.26 26.88
CA THR A 254 8.10 -9.84 26.68
C THR A 254 8.96 -10.92 26.03
N ASP A 255 8.74 -12.19 26.38
CA ASP A 255 9.52 -13.31 25.85
C ASP A 255 9.05 -13.79 24.45
N SER A 256 7.84 -13.42 24.03
CA SER A 256 7.22 -13.91 22.79
C SER A 256 7.04 -12.86 21.69
N VAL A 257 7.30 -11.58 21.99
CA VAL A 257 7.24 -10.48 21.00
C VAL A 257 8.64 -9.95 20.74
N ILE A 258 8.97 -9.83 19.46
CA ILE A 258 10.25 -9.29 18.98
C ILE A 258 9.96 -8.00 18.21
N PHE A 259 10.55 -6.89 18.66
CA PHE A 259 10.45 -5.62 17.94
C PHE A 259 11.68 -5.39 17.05
N SER A 260 11.44 -5.17 15.77
CA SER A 260 12.43 -4.73 14.78
C SER A 260 12.16 -3.26 14.46
N ALA A 261 12.83 -2.35 15.18
CA ALA A 261 12.57 -0.91 15.10
C ALA A 261 13.46 -0.16 14.11
N GLU A 262 14.52 -0.79 13.63
CA GLU A 262 15.47 -0.15 12.72
C GLU A 262 14.89 -0.05 11.31
N ARG A 263 15.15 1.08 10.65
CA ARG A 263 14.89 1.21 9.21
C ARG A 263 15.92 0.39 8.45
N VAL A 264 15.45 -0.56 7.65
CA VAL A 264 16.30 -1.48 6.91
C VAL A 264 16.01 -1.41 5.41
N GLY A 265 16.98 -1.82 4.59
CA GLY A 265 16.81 -1.89 3.13
C GLY A 265 15.90 -3.03 2.69
N PHE A 266 15.52 -3.00 1.40
CA PHE A 266 14.61 -3.99 0.80
C PHE A 266 15.10 -5.43 0.98
N ASP A 267 16.40 -5.70 0.87
CA ASP A 267 16.98 -7.03 1.05
C ASP A 267 16.64 -7.62 2.43
N LYS A 268 16.76 -6.80 3.49
CA LYS A 268 16.40 -7.22 4.85
C LYS A 268 14.90 -7.36 5.02
N ILE A 269 14.10 -6.46 4.43
CA ILE A 269 12.63 -6.58 4.42
C ILE A 269 12.21 -7.87 3.72
N ASN A 270 12.78 -8.17 2.55
CA ASN A 270 12.53 -9.44 1.87
C ASN A 270 12.83 -10.65 2.76
N ILE A 271 13.92 -10.63 3.52
CA ILE A 271 14.26 -11.69 4.48
C ILE A 271 13.20 -11.82 5.56
N LEU A 272 12.70 -10.70 6.14
CA LEU A 272 11.68 -10.73 7.19
C LEU A 272 10.39 -11.40 6.70
N HIS A 273 9.94 -11.09 5.49
CA HIS A 273 8.78 -11.75 4.89
C HIS A 273 9.02 -13.25 4.65
N ASN A 274 10.20 -13.61 4.21
CA ASN A 274 10.56 -15.02 3.91
C ASN A 274 10.72 -15.92 5.14
N ILE A 275 11.14 -15.38 6.28
CA ILE A 275 11.29 -16.17 7.51
C ILE A 275 10.00 -16.33 8.30
N ALA A 276 8.97 -15.54 7.99
CA ALA A 276 7.67 -15.63 8.62
C ALA A 276 6.89 -16.85 8.11
N ASP A 277 6.11 -17.47 9.01
CA ASP A 277 5.15 -18.52 8.65
C ASP A 277 3.82 -17.93 8.18
N CYS A 278 3.49 -16.74 8.68
CA CYS A 278 2.29 -16.00 8.31
C CYS A 278 2.48 -14.48 8.56
N CYS A 279 1.93 -13.64 7.70
CA CYS A 279 1.83 -12.20 7.94
C CYS A 279 0.41 -11.84 8.36
N ILE A 280 0.26 -10.82 9.23
CA ILE A 280 -1.05 -10.41 9.73
C ILE A 280 -1.30 -8.92 9.55
N ASN A 281 -2.53 -8.57 9.13
CA ASN A 281 -3.01 -7.19 9.09
C ASN A 281 -4.49 -7.12 9.51
N ILE A 282 -4.75 -6.53 10.67
CA ILE A 282 -6.08 -6.37 11.25
C ILE A 282 -6.51 -4.90 11.34
N SER A 283 -6.01 -4.06 10.44
CA SER A 283 -6.36 -2.63 10.40
C SER A 283 -7.86 -2.39 10.38
N TYR A 284 -8.32 -1.28 10.99
CA TYR A 284 -9.72 -0.85 10.90
C TYR A 284 -10.14 -0.46 9.48
N ALA A 285 -9.20 0.10 8.72
CA ALA A 285 -9.35 0.49 7.34
C ALA A 285 -7.96 0.41 6.68
N GLU A 286 -7.90 -0.11 5.47
CA GLU A 286 -6.64 -0.29 4.75
C GLU A 286 -6.83 -0.05 3.27
N GLY A 287 -6.20 0.97 2.73
CA GLY A 287 -6.34 1.32 1.31
C GLY A 287 -5.90 0.20 0.40
N PHE A 288 -4.74 -0.40 0.69
CA PHE A 288 -4.26 -1.54 -0.09
C PHE A 288 -3.65 -2.66 0.77
N GLY A 289 -2.67 -2.36 1.63
CA GLY A 289 -1.93 -3.36 2.41
C GLY A 289 -0.66 -3.83 1.69
N LEU A 290 0.35 -2.97 1.56
CA LEU A 290 1.60 -3.33 0.88
C LEU A 290 2.34 -4.46 1.59
N ALA A 291 2.45 -4.43 2.91
CA ALA A 291 3.15 -5.45 3.68
C ALA A 291 2.55 -6.86 3.52
N THR A 292 1.23 -6.97 3.37
CA THR A 292 0.57 -8.25 3.08
C THR A 292 0.88 -8.72 1.66
N LEU A 293 0.87 -7.81 0.67
CA LEU A 293 1.28 -8.17 -0.69
C LEU A 293 2.76 -8.58 -0.75
N GLU A 294 3.65 -7.89 -0.04
CA GLU A 294 5.08 -8.24 0.07
C GLU A 294 5.27 -9.66 0.62
N SER A 295 4.51 -10.02 1.66
CA SER A 295 4.49 -11.39 2.20
C SER A 295 3.99 -12.41 1.19
N MET A 296 2.87 -12.12 0.55
CA MET A 296 2.29 -13.02 -0.47
C MET A 296 3.22 -13.22 -1.68
N GLN A 297 3.93 -12.18 -2.09
CA GLN A 297 4.89 -12.22 -3.20
C GLN A 297 6.00 -13.26 -2.97
N VAL A 298 6.42 -13.44 -1.72
CA VAL A 298 7.44 -14.44 -1.35
C VAL A 298 6.86 -15.80 -0.96
N GLY A 299 5.53 -15.96 -1.06
CA GLY A 299 4.81 -17.19 -0.74
C GLY A 299 4.41 -17.31 0.73
N THR A 300 4.52 -16.27 1.53
CA THR A 300 4.06 -16.25 2.92
C THR A 300 2.59 -15.91 2.97
N PRO A 301 1.72 -16.80 3.51
CA PRO A 301 0.27 -16.58 3.60
C PRO A 301 -0.07 -15.47 4.58
N ILE A 302 -1.32 -14.98 4.51
CA ILE A 302 -1.75 -13.83 5.32
C ILE A 302 -2.98 -14.14 6.18
N ILE A 303 -3.05 -13.50 7.34
CA ILE A 303 -4.29 -13.33 8.11
C ILE A 303 -4.71 -11.87 7.92
N ALA A 304 -5.91 -11.62 7.41
CA ALA A 304 -6.35 -10.25 7.22
C ALA A 304 -7.87 -10.09 7.40
N VAL A 305 -8.27 -8.94 7.96
CA VAL A 305 -9.67 -8.52 7.99
C VAL A 305 -10.12 -8.16 6.56
N LYS A 306 -11.33 -8.56 6.18
CA LYS A 306 -11.95 -8.19 4.90
C LYS A 306 -12.34 -6.70 4.89
N THR A 307 -11.34 -5.83 4.89
CA THR A 307 -11.48 -4.37 4.83
C THR A 307 -10.65 -3.79 3.68
N GLY A 308 -11.20 -2.83 2.97
CA GLY A 308 -10.49 -2.11 1.91
C GLY A 308 -9.80 -3.02 0.91
N GLY A 309 -8.54 -2.72 0.63
CA GLY A 309 -7.69 -3.48 -0.30
C GLY A 309 -7.28 -4.86 0.20
N LEU A 310 -7.34 -5.12 1.51
CA LEU A 310 -7.01 -6.43 2.08
C LEU A 310 -7.99 -7.52 1.66
N THR A 311 -9.27 -7.15 1.41
CA THR A 311 -10.31 -8.12 1.03
C THR A 311 -9.88 -8.94 -0.17
N ARG A 312 -9.38 -8.27 -1.23
CA ARG A 312 -8.97 -8.94 -2.48
C ARG A 312 -7.56 -9.55 -2.40
N GLN A 313 -6.84 -9.32 -1.32
CA GLN A 313 -5.58 -10.03 -1.04
C GLN A 313 -5.84 -11.34 -0.30
N VAL A 314 -6.67 -11.31 0.75
CA VAL A 314 -6.91 -12.48 1.59
C VAL A 314 -7.86 -13.49 0.97
N VAL A 315 -8.75 -13.03 0.06
CA VAL A 315 -9.70 -13.89 -0.67
C VAL A 315 -9.44 -13.76 -2.17
N ASP A 316 -9.25 -14.90 -2.84
CA ASP A 316 -9.27 -14.96 -4.29
C ASP A 316 -10.73 -14.77 -4.77
N HIS A 317 -11.00 -13.65 -5.40
CA HIS A 317 -12.35 -13.27 -5.85
C HIS A 317 -12.91 -14.16 -6.99
N ARG A 318 -12.10 -15.03 -7.58
CA ARG A 318 -12.47 -15.89 -8.70
C ARG A 318 -13.15 -17.18 -8.25
N ASP A 319 -12.76 -17.69 -7.08
CA ASP A 319 -13.21 -18.97 -6.54
C ASP A 319 -13.53 -18.93 -5.04
N GLU A 320 -13.43 -17.73 -4.44
CA GLU A 320 -13.68 -17.46 -3.02
C GLU A 320 -12.75 -18.20 -2.06
N THR A 321 -11.64 -18.75 -2.54
CA THR A 321 -10.67 -19.44 -1.69
C THR A 321 -9.75 -18.44 -0.97
N GLU A 322 -9.32 -18.79 0.24
CA GLU A 322 -8.48 -17.92 1.08
C GLU A 322 -6.98 -18.09 0.79
N ASN A 323 -6.24 -17.00 0.85
CA ASN A 323 -4.78 -16.94 0.77
C ASN A 323 -4.12 -17.00 2.16
N GLY A 324 -4.78 -17.62 3.10
CA GLY A 324 -4.44 -17.79 4.50
C GLY A 324 -5.69 -17.89 5.34
N VAL A 325 -5.99 -16.88 6.17
CA VAL A 325 -7.24 -16.80 6.93
C VAL A 325 -7.89 -15.44 6.75
N ALA A 326 -9.08 -15.43 6.16
CA ALA A 326 -9.91 -14.22 6.03
C ALA A 326 -10.75 -14.03 7.30
N LEU A 327 -10.67 -12.83 7.87
CA LEU A 327 -11.44 -12.44 9.05
C LEU A 327 -12.63 -11.58 8.62
N ASP A 328 -13.83 -12.03 8.94
CA ASP A 328 -15.05 -11.26 8.71
C ASP A 328 -15.13 -10.06 9.66
N VAL A 329 -15.75 -9.00 9.19
CA VAL A 329 -16.03 -7.80 9.98
C VAL A 329 -17.22 -8.08 10.91
N ASP A 330 -17.02 -7.92 12.23
CA ASP A 330 -18.06 -8.13 13.23
C ASP A 330 -19.02 -6.94 13.32
N PHE A 331 -18.47 -5.75 13.29
CA PHE A 331 -19.26 -4.51 13.22
C PHE A 331 -18.46 -3.38 12.56
N LYS A 332 -19.19 -2.35 12.11
CA LYS A 332 -18.62 -1.15 11.50
C LYS A 332 -18.98 0.07 12.31
N SER A 333 -18.04 0.98 12.47
CA SER A 333 -18.29 2.30 13.06
C SER A 333 -18.07 3.38 12.02
N LEU A 334 -19.01 4.32 11.90
CA LEU A 334 -18.82 5.51 11.08
C LEU A 334 -18.06 6.54 11.92
N VAL A 335 -16.84 6.82 11.53
CA VAL A 335 -15.94 7.78 12.21
C VAL A 335 -15.58 8.92 11.28
N GLY A 336 -14.94 9.96 11.80
CA GLY A 336 -14.51 11.07 10.97
C GLY A 336 -13.70 12.12 11.72
N SER A 337 -13.30 13.14 10.98
CA SER A 337 -12.58 14.32 11.44
C SER A 337 -13.00 15.53 10.60
N GLN A 338 -12.49 16.71 10.93
CA GLN A 338 -12.75 17.92 10.11
C GLN A 338 -12.31 17.74 8.65
N HIS A 339 -11.25 16.99 8.42
CA HIS A 339 -10.69 16.79 7.08
C HIS A 339 -11.20 15.52 6.37
N VAL A 340 -11.66 14.53 7.12
CA VAL A 340 -12.31 13.32 6.61
C VAL A 340 -13.64 13.20 7.34
N PRO A 341 -14.71 13.84 6.83
CA PRO A 341 -15.98 13.92 7.54
C PRO A 341 -16.57 12.57 7.94
N TYR A 342 -16.29 11.54 7.15
CA TYR A 342 -16.74 10.18 7.42
C TYR A 342 -15.91 9.13 6.69
N ILE A 343 -15.71 8.00 7.36
CA ILE A 343 -15.17 6.74 6.84
C ILE A 343 -15.61 5.62 7.77
N TYR A 344 -15.79 4.40 7.27
CA TYR A 344 -16.02 3.26 8.12
C TYR A 344 -14.71 2.73 8.71
N GLU A 345 -14.76 2.40 9.99
CA GLU A 345 -13.79 1.52 10.64
C GLU A 345 -14.41 0.14 10.82
N ASP A 346 -13.74 -0.88 10.34
CA ASP A 346 -14.15 -2.28 10.37
C ASP A 346 -13.50 -2.98 11.58
N TYR A 347 -14.31 -3.60 12.41
CA TYR A 347 -13.86 -4.23 13.67
C TYR A 347 -13.99 -5.75 13.58
N CYS A 348 -12.96 -6.44 14.06
CA CYS A 348 -12.92 -7.88 14.23
C CYS A 348 -12.52 -8.21 15.67
N ASP A 349 -13.16 -9.21 16.26
CA ASP A 349 -12.93 -9.64 17.63
C ASP A 349 -11.54 -10.26 17.81
N SER A 350 -10.87 -9.94 18.93
CA SER A 350 -9.51 -10.43 19.22
C SER A 350 -9.45 -11.95 19.40
N GLN A 351 -10.54 -12.60 19.86
CA GLN A 351 -10.58 -14.06 19.95
C GLN A 351 -10.59 -14.70 18.57
N LYS A 352 -11.34 -14.15 17.61
CA LYS A 352 -11.32 -14.63 16.21
C LYS A 352 -9.94 -14.49 15.59
N VAL A 353 -9.25 -13.39 15.88
CA VAL A 353 -7.86 -13.19 15.46
C VAL A 353 -6.94 -14.26 16.06
N ALA A 354 -7.08 -14.54 17.36
CA ALA A 354 -6.31 -15.59 18.04
C ALA A 354 -6.59 -16.98 17.45
N ASP A 355 -7.84 -17.29 17.13
CA ASP A 355 -8.24 -18.55 16.49
C ASP A 355 -7.66 -18.68 15.07
N ALA A 356 -7.62 -17.60 14.32
CA ALA A 356 -6.96 -17.55 12.99
C ALA A 356 -5.45 -17.80 13.10
N ILE A 357 -4.78 -17.20 14.09
CA ILE A 357 -3.36 -17.45 14.35
C ILE A 357 -3.15 -18.93 14.71
N TYR A 358 -4.00 -19.49 15.56
CA TYR A 358 -3.94 -20.89 15.95
C TYR A 358 -4.14 -21.84 14.75
N LYS A 359 -5.08 -21.53 13.86
CA LYS A 359 -5.28 -22.27 12.59
C LYS A 359 -4.00 -22.33 11.75
N MET A 360 -3.32 -21.21 11.58
CA MET A 360 -2.03 -21.16 10.84
C MET A 360 -0.92 -21.90 11.59
N TYR A 361 -0.84 -21.77 12.90
CA TYR A 361 0.15 -22.45 13.75
C TYR A 361 0.03 -23.97 13.71
N THR A 362 -1.17 -24.51 13.58
CA THR A 362 -1.43 -25.98 13.58
C THR A 362 -1.38 -26.63 12.20
N MET A 363 -1.17 -25.86 11.13
CA MET A 363 -1.01 -26.44 9.79
C MET A 363 0.22 -27.33 9.72
N ASP A 364 0.07 -28.49 9.09
CA ASP A 364 1.21 -29.36 8.75
C ASP A 364 2.03 -28.78 7.59
N GLU A 365 3.22 -29.30 7.38
CA GLU A 365 4.16 -28.79 6.36
C GLU A 365 3.61 -28.94 4.92
N ASN A 366 2.81 -29.95 4.64
CA ASN A 366 2.20 -30.15 3.31
C ASN A 366 1.13 -29.09 3.04
N GLN A 367 0.28 -28.80 4.03
CA GLN A 367 -0.73 -27.73 3.97
C GLN A 367 -0.05 -26.36 3.79
N LYS A 368 1.03 -26.07 4.53
CA LYS A 368 1.80 -24.82 4.40
C LYS A 368 2.39 -24.67 3.00
N GLN A 369 2.98 -25.74 2.45
CA GLN A 369 3.56 -25.71 1.11
C GLN A 369 2.50 -25.48 0.04
N GLN A 370 1.37 -26.21 0.07
CA GLN A 370 0.27 -26.03 -0.88
C GLN A 370 -0.29 -24.61 -0.82
N LEU A 371 -0.46 -24.06 0.38
CA LEU A 371 -0.92 -22.68 0.57
C LEU A 371 0.08 -21.67 0.04
N SER A 372 1.37 -21.86 0.27
CA SER A 372 2.43 -20.99 -0.26
C SER A 372 2.44 -20.95 -1.79
N GLU A 373 2.33 -22.11 -2.44
CA GLU A 373 2.27 -22.21 -3.90
C GLU A 373 1.03 -21.51 -4.47
N LYS A 374 -0.13 -21.73 -3.83
CA LYS A 374 -1.37 -21.05 -4.18
C LYS A 374 -1.22 -19.53 -4.08
N VAL A 375 -0.70 -19.02 -2.98
CA VAL A 375 -0.52 -17.57 -2.72
C VAL A 375 0.38 -16.96 -3.79
N LYS A 376 1.51 -17.59 -4.14
CA LYS A 376 2.41 -17.12 -5.21
C LYS A 376 1.72 -17.10 -6.57
N SER A 377 0.96 -18.14 -6.88
CA SER A 377 0.18 -18.22 -8.14
C SER A 377 -0.86 -17.10 -8.22
N TYR A 378 -1.57 -16.85 -7.12
CA TYR A 378 -2.55 -15.78 -7.07
C TYR A 378 -1.91 -14.40 -7.28
N VAL A 379 -0.82 -14.10 -6.56
CA VAL A 379 -0.12 -12.82 -6.69
C VAL A 379 0.40 -12.62 -8.12
N SER A 380 0.98 -13.64 -8.73
CA SER A 380 1.52 -13.55 -10.10
C SER A 380 0.45 -13.26 -11.14
N SER A 381 -0.80 -13.65 -10.89
CA SER A 381 -1.93 -13.42 -11.79
C SER A 381 -2.69 -12.12 -11.50
N GLU A 382 -3.00 -11.82 -10.23
CA GLU A 382 -3.81 -10.67 -9.83
C GLU A 382 -2.99 -9.39 -9.66
N PHE A 383 -1.76 -9.50 -9.13
CA PHE A 383 -0.89 -8.37 -8.78
C PHE A 383 0.41 -8.39 -9.60
N SER A 384 0.33 -8.83 -10.85
CA SER A 384 1.49 -8.87 -11.75
C SER A 384 2.07 -7.48 -11.98
N TYR A 385 3.35 -7.29 -11.62
CA TYR A 385 4.04 -6.01 -11.78
C TYR A 385 4.04 -5.54 -13.24
N ASN A 386 4.39 -6.42 -14.17
CA ASN A 386 4.43 -6.08 -15.59
C ASN A 386 3.05 -5.67 -16.12
N LYS A 387 1.99 -6.37 -15.70
CA LYS A 387 0.62 -6.03 -16.10
C LYS A 387 0.15 -4.72 -15.49
N THR A 388 0.51 -4.44 -14.25
CA THR A 388 0.20 -3.16 -13.60
C THR A 388 0.87 -1.99 -14.35
N ILE A 389 2.14 -2.13 -14.75
CA ILE A 389 2.84 -1.10 -15.53
C ILE A 389 2.20 -0.91 -16.92
N GLU A 390 1.79 -2.00 -17.58
CA GLU A 390 1.04 -1.95 -18.84
C GLU A 390 -0.29 -1.17 -18.69
N LEU A 391 -1.08 -1.48 -17.66
CA LEU A 391 -2.34 -0.80 -17.37
C LEU A 391 -2.13 0.72 -17.13
N TRP A 392 -1.08 1.09 -16.41
CA TRP A 392 -0.69 2.49 -16.25
C TRP A 392 -0.31 3.13 -17.58
N HIS A 393 0.54 2.47 -18.35
CA HIS A 393 0.95 2.95 -19.66
C HIS A 393 -0.26 3.22 -20.56
N ASP A 394 -1.11 2.22 -20.74
CA ASP A 394 -2.26 2.26 -21.65
C ASP A 394 -3.27 3.32 -21.24
N SER A 395 -3.62 3.38 -19.94
CA SER A 395 -4.59 4.37 -19.42
C SER A 395 -4.06 5.80 -19.58
N MET A 396 -2.79 6.06 -19.30
CA MET A 396 -2.20 7.39 -19.48
C MET A 396 -2.10 7.79 -20.96
N ILE A 397 -1.68 6.86 -21.84
CA ILE A 397 -1.61 7.15 -23.29
C ILE A 397 -3.00 7.40 -23.87
N HIS A 398 -4.00 6.61 -23.44
CA HIS A 398 -5.39 6.84 -23.85
C HIS A 398 -5.86 8.23 -23.43
N THR A 399 -5.63 8.61 -22.18
CA THR A 399 -6.03 9.92 -21.63
C THR A 399 -5.31 11.05 -22.37
N ILE A 400 -4.00 10.99 -22.54
CA ILE A 400 -3.22 12.01 -23.27
C ILE A 400 -3.76 12.24 -24.68
N LYS A 401 -4.24 11.20 -25.35
CA LYS A 401 -4.78 11.31 -26.72
C LYS A 401 -6.19 11.88 -26.78
N ASN A 402 -7.01 11.60 -25.78
CA ASN A 402 -8.48 11.78 -25.89
C ASN A 402 -9.09 12.84 -24.94
N TRP A 403 -8.36 13.32 -23.91
CA TRP A 403 -8.92 14.18 -22.88
C TRP A 403 -9.61 15.46 -23.42
N LYS A 404 -9.09 16.07 -24.51
CA LYS A 404 -9.66 17.28 -25.11
C LYS A 404 -11.08 17.09 -25.63
N SER A 405 -11.42 15.88 -26.05
CA SER A 405 -12.77 15.56 -26.53
C SER A 405 -13.78 15.33 -25.42
N SER A 406 -13.30 15.00 -24.21
CA SER A 406 -14.13 14.77 -23.02
C SER A 406 -14.16 15.95 -22.05
N TYR A 407 -13.20 16.89 -22.19
CA TYR A 407 -13.12 18.08 -21.34
C TYR A 407 -13.98 19.20 -21.92
N SER A 408 -15.11 19.52 -21.23
CA SER A 408 -15.99 20.65 -21.59
C SER A 408 -15.87 21.72 -20.51
N ARG A 409 -15.34 22.90 -20.88
CA ARG A 409 -15.15 24.02 -19.96
C ARG A 409 -16.41 24.76 -19.60
N TRP A 410 -17.37 24.83 -20.54
CA TRP A 410 -18.55 25.67 -20.43
C TRP A 410 -19.75 24.94 -21.00
N THR A 411 -20.83 24.88 -20.24
CA THR A 411 -22.17 24.66 -20.75
C THR A 411 -22.90 26.01 -20.72
N LEU A 412 -23.30 26.50 -21.89
CA LEU A 412 -24.18 27.65 -21.97
C LEU A 412 -25.61 27.14 -21.67
N GLU A 413 -26.17 27.45 -20.51
CA GLU A 413 -27.58 27.26 -20.25
C GLU A 413 -28.33 28.54 -20.64
N GLU A 414 -29.08 28.50 -21.73
CA GLU A 414 -30.11 29.52 -22.00
C GLU A 414 -31.24 29.35 -20.99
N LYS A 415 -31.45 30.34 -20.12
CA LYS A 415 -32.60 30.41 -19.21
C LYS A 415 -33.83 30.99 -19.91
#